data_111a90d9342207ea329fae6fac2fba7f
#
_entry.id   111a90d9342207ea329fae6fac2fba7f
#
_cell.length_a   1.000
_cell.length_b   1.000
_cell.length_c   1.000
_cell.angle_alpha   90.00
_cell.angle_beta   90.00
_cell.angle_gamma   90.00
#
_symmetry.space_group_name_H-M   'P 1'
#
loop_
_entity.id
_entity.type
_entity.pdbx_description
1 polymer ?
#
loop_
_entity_poly.entity_id
_entity_poly.type
_entity_poly.pdbx_seq_one_letter_code
_entity_poly.pdbx_strand_id
1 'polypeptide(L)' 'MDYTRATGITEEELKEIFTYAPWNETQVAIGSQVRQKLQESFEVIVNTVPSSPLRTRALNAIIDARMLANAAITFNGKY' A
#
# COMPACT_ATOMS: atom_id res chain seq x y z
N MET A 1 19.62 4.39 -20.15
CA MET A 1 19.32 5.21 -18.96
C MET A 1 19.88 4.51 -17.73
N ASP A 2 20.53 5.24 -16.85
CA ASP A 2 21.08 4.68 -15.62
C ASP A 2 20.09 4.85 -14.47
N TYR A 3 19.25 3.86 -14.26
CA TYR A 3 18.24 3.84 -13.20
C TYR A 3 18.88 3.87 -11.81
N THR A 4 19.97 3.14 -11.63
CA THR A 4 20.65 3.04 -10.35
C THR A 4 21.15 4.40 -9.88
N ARG A 5 21.72 5.17 -10.76
CA ARG A 5 22.26 6.49 -10.47
C ARG A 5 21.16 7.50 -10.10
N ALA A 6 20.01 7.42 -10.79
CA ALA A 6 18.90 8.35 -10.59
C ALA A 6 18.04 7.99 -9.36
N THR A 7 17.85 6.70 -9.11
CA THR A 7 16.84 6.21 -8.14
C THR A 7 17.42 5.29 -7.07
N GLY A 8 18.63 4.77 -7.24
CA GLY A 8 19.18 3.72 -6.38
C GLY A 8 18.62 2.33 -6.67
N ILE A 9 17.78 2.19 -7.71
CA ILE A 9 17.14 0.92 -8.09
C ILE A 9 17.92 0.31 -9.26
N THR A 10 18.32 -0.96 -9.13
CA THR A 10 18.99 -1.70 -10.21
C THR A 10 18.01 -2.11 -11.30
N GLU A 11 18.53 -2.50 -12.49
CA GLU A 11 17.66 -3.02 -13.56
C GLU A 11 16.92 -4.28 -13.14
N GLU A 12 17.56 -5.16 -12.36
CA GLU A 12 16.92 -6.38 -11.86
C GLU A 12 15.77 -6.05 -10.90
N GLU A 13 16.01 -5.10 -10.00
CA GLU A 13 14.98 -4.63 -9.07
C GLU A 13 13.82 -3.95 -9.81
N LEU A 14 14.12 -3.19 -10.86
CA LEU A 14 13.10 -2.58 -11.70
C LEU A 14 12.19 -3.64 -12.34
N LYS A 15 12.77 -4.71 -12.88
CA LYS A 15 12.01 -5.81 -13.45
C LYS A 15 11.13 -6.49 -12.40
N GLU A 16 11.65 -6.71 -11.21
CA GLU A 16 10.90 -7.32 -10.10
C GLU A 16 9.70 -6.45 -9.72
N ILE A 17 9.88 -5.14 -9.62
CA ILE A 17 8.80 -4.21 -9.27
C ILE A 17 7.65 -4.27 -10.29
N PHE A 18 7.96 -4.42 -11.57
CA PHE A 18 6.95 -4.43 -12.63
C PHE A 18 6.51 -5.82 -13.08
N THR A 19 7.01 -6.87 -12.44
CA THR A 19 6.59 -8.24 -12.73
C THR A 19 5.47 -8.64 -11.78
N TYR A 20 4.37 -9.15 -12.33
CA TYR A 20 3.27 -9.67 -11.54
C TYR A 20 3.73 -10.85 -10.69
N ALA A 21 3.47 -10.78 -9.39
CA ALA A 21 3.78 -11.84 -8.45
C ALA A 21 2.54 -12.14 -7.60
N PRO A 22 1.90 -13.30 -7.78
CA PRO A 22 0.73 -13.65 -6.97
C PRO A 22 1.14 -13.87 -5.52
N TRP A 23 0.24 -13.48 -4.61
CA TRP A 23 0.46 -13.69 -3.18
C TRP A 23 0.31 -15.17 -2.81
N ASN A 24 1.17 -15.61 -1.89
CA ASN A 24 1.00 -16.90 -1.22
C ASN A 24 -0.06 -16.79 -0.11
N GLU A 25 -0.38 -17.91 0.54
CA GLU A 25 -1.41 -17.96 1.57
C GLU A 25 -1.12 -17.03 2.75
N THR A 26 0.14 -16.93 3.18
CA THR A 26 0.55 -16.05 4.27
C THR A 26 0.35 -14.58 3.88
N GLN A 27 0.74 -14.20 2.69
CA GLN A 27 0.55 -12.84 2.19
C GLN A 27 -0.92 -12.48 2.06
N VAL A 28 -1.76 -13.39 1.58
CA VAL A 28 -3.21 -13.20 1.51
C VAL A 28 -3.80 -12.98 2.90
N ALA A 29 -3.39 -13.74 3.89
CA ALA A 29 -3.87 -13.60 5.26
C ALA A 29 -3.50 -12.24 5.86
N ILE A 30 -2.25 -11.81 5.67
CA ILE A 30 -1.78 -10.50 6.15
C ILE A 30 -2.53 -9.36 5.43
N GLY A 31 -2.63 -9.44 4.11
CA GLY A 31 -3.32 -8.43 3.31
C GLY A 31 -4.80 -8.30 3.66
N SER A 32 -5.47 -9.41 3.93
CA SER A 32 -6.87 -9.42 4.36
C SER A 32 -7.05 -8.73 5.70
N GLN A 33 -6.16 -8.97 6.65
CA GLN A 33 -6.18 -8.34 7.96
C GLN A 33 -5.96 -6.83 7.87
N VAL A 34 -4.96 -6.41 7.12
CA VAL A 34 -4.68 -4.99 6.92
C VAL A 34 -5.86 -4.30 6.24
N ARG A 35 -6.37 -4.87 5.17
CA ARG A 35 -7.50 -4.31 4.43
C ARG A 35 -8.73 -4.15 5.32
N GLN A 36 -9.06 -5.16 6.13
CA GLN A 36 -10.20 -5.12 7.02
C GLN A 36 -10.08 -3.99 8.03
N LYS A 37 -8.91 -3.83 8.66
CA LYS A 37 -8.70 -2.79 9.67
C LYS A 37 -8.69 -1.38 9.07
N LEU A 38 -8.14 -1.23 7.90
CA LEU A 38 -8.17 0.07 7.20
C LEU A 38 -9.58 0.42 6.76
N GLN A 39 -10.36 -0.55 6.29
CA GLN A 39 -11.77 -0.35 5.93
C GLN A 39 -12.59 0.07 7.15
N GLU A 40 -12.42 -0.60 8.28
CA GLU A 40 -13.11 -0.25 9.53
C GLU A 40 -12.76 1.19 9.95
N SER A 41 -11.49 1.57 9.86
CA SER A 41 -11.03 2.93 10.17
C SER A 41 -11.64 3.96 9.23
N PHE A 42 -11.70 3.66 7.94
CA PHE A 42 -12.32 4.52 6.94
C PHE A 42 -13.81 4.77 7.28
N GLU A 43 -14.54 3.71 7.58
CA GLU A 43 -15.96 3.78 7.93
C GLU A 43 -16.19 4.59 9.20
N VAL A 44 -15.38 4.40 10.23
CA VAL A 44 -15.47 5.19 11.47
C VAL A 44 -15.29 6.68 11.18
N ILE A 45 -14.29 7.02 10.37
CA ILE A 45 -14.02 8.43 10.03
C ILE A 45 -15.19 9.03 9.25
N VAL A 46 -15.72 8.32 8.25
CA VAL A 46 -16.86 8.80 7.46
C VAL A 46 -18.08 9.03 8.36
N ASN A 47 -18.31 8.14 9.32
CA ASN A 47 -19.52 8.17 10.14
C ASN A 47 -19.45 9.12 11.34
N THR A 48 -18.27 9.49 11.79
CA THR A 48 -18.11 10.23 13.05
C THR A 48 -17.41 11.57 12.91
N VAL A 49 -16.52 11.72 11.92
CA VAL A 49 -15.73 12.94 11.76
C VAL A 49 -16.48 13.94 10.88
N PRO A 50 -16.56 15.24 11.28
CA PRO A 50 -17.22 16.25 10.47
C PRO A 50 -16.63 16.37 9.08
N SER A 51 -17.51 16.57 8.09
CA SER A 51 -17.09 16.78 6.70
C SER A 51 -16.24 18.05 6.61
N SER A 52 -15.05 17.89 6.02
CA SER A 52 -14.06 18.96 5.94
C SER A 52 -12.95 18.57 4.97
N PRO A 53 -12.15 19.51 4.48
CA PRO A 53 -10.96 19.18 3.69
C PRO A 53 -9.98 18.27 4.43
N LEU A 54 -9.86 18.41 5.74
CA LEU A 54 -8.99 17.54 6.56
C LEU A 54 -9.52 16.13 6.62
N ARG A 55 -10.84 15.92 6.75
CA ARG A 55 -11.44 14.60 6.69
C ARG A 55 -11.15 13.92 5.34
N THR A 56 -11.30 14.64 4.25
CA THR A 56 -11.01 14.12 2.92
C THR A 56 -9.55 13.67 2.80
N ARG A 57 -8.63 14.46 3.34
CA ARG A 57 -7.21 14.09 3.36
C ARG A 57 -6.95 12.84 4.21
N ALA A 58 -7.61 12.71 5.34
CA ALA A 58 -7.50 11.52 6.19
C ALA A 58 -7.99 10.27 5.48
N LEU A 59 -9.12 10.35 4.79
CA LEU A 59 -9.67 9.23 4.02
C LEU A 59 -8.74 8.83 2.87
N ASN A 60 -8.19 9.79 2.15
CA ASN A 60 -7.22 9.52 1.10
C ASN A 60 -5.93 8.91 1.64
N ALA A 61 -5.49 9.32 2.82
CA ALA A 61 -4.32 8.73 3.48
C ALA A 61 -4.53 7.24 3.81
N ILE A 62 -5.75 6.84 4.18
CA ILE A 62 -6.08 5.43 4.41
C ILE A 62 -6.02 4.64 3.10
N ILE A 63 -6.52 5.20 2.00
CA ILE A 63 -6.42 4.56 0.68
C ILE A 63 -4.95 4.39 0.29
N ASP A 64 -4.13 5.42 0.47
CA ASP A 64 -2.70 5.36 0.20
C ASP A 64 -2.01 4.32 1.09
N ALA A 65 -2.37 4.25 2.38
CA ALA A 65 -1.83 3.26 3.30
C ALA A 65 -2.12 1.83 2.83
N ARG A 66 -3.33 1.57 2.33
CA ARG A 66 -3.68 0.27 1.76
C ARG A 66 -2.79 -0.09 0.57
N MET A 67 -2.62 0.84 -0.36
CA MET A 67 -1.80 0.62 -1.55
C MET A 67 -0.34 0.36 -1.20
N LEU A 68 0.22 1.15 -0.30
CA LEU A 68 1.60 1.02 0.15
C LEU A 68 1.81 -0.28 0.94
N ALA A 69 0.88 -0.64 1.81
CA ALA A 69 0.94 -1.89 2.56
C ALA A 69 0.88 -3.10 1.62
N ASN A 70 0.00 -3.08 0.61
CA ASN A 70 -0.07 -4.15 -0.38
C ASN A 70 1.26 -4.31 -1.13
N ALA A 71 1.88 -3.21 -1.53
CA ALA A 71 3.18 -3.25 -2.18
C ALA A 71 4.26 -3.82 -1.24
N ALA A 72 4.27 -3.39 0.02
CA ALA A 72 5.22 -3.91 1.01
C ALA A 72 5.06 -5.42 1.23
N ILE A 73 3.83 -5.92 1.26
CA ILE A 73 3.55 -7.35 1.36
C ILE A 73 4.07 -8.09 0.12
N THR A 74 3.77 -7.57 -1.06
CA THR A 74 4.19 -8.17 -2.34
C THR A 74 5.71 -8.33 -2.40
N PHE A 75 6.46 -7.32 -1.96
CA PHE A 75 7.92 -7.30 -2.05
C PHE A 75 8.61 -7.72 -0.74
N ASN A 76 7.86 -8.24 0.24
CA ASN A 76 8.40 -8.69 1.53
C ASN A 76 9.25 -7.63 2.24
N GLY A 77 8.82 -6.37 2.15
CA GLY A 77 9.50 -5.25 2.80
C GLY A 77 10.80 -4.80 2.13
N LYS A 78 11.05 -5.23 0.90
CA LYS A 78 12.32 -4.94 0.23
C LYS A 78 12.46 -3.48 -0.22
N TYR A 79 11.37 -2.84 -0.58
CA TYR A 79 11.38 -1.47 -1.11
C TYR A 79 10.68 -0.46 -0.22
#